data_9aff9f20ec020e7910db277ff79139f9
#
_entry.id   9aff9f20ec020e7910db277ff79139f9
#
_cell.length_a   1.000
_cell.length_b   1.000
_cell.length_c   1.000
_cell.angle_alpha   90.00
_cell.angle_beta   90.00
_cell.angle_gamma   90.00
#
_symmetry.space_group_name_H-M   'P 1'
#
loop_
_entity.id
_entity.type
_entity.pdbx_description
1 polymer ?
#
loop_
_entity_poly.entity_id
_entity_poly.type
_entity_poly.pdbx_seq_one_letter_code
_entity_poly.pdbx_strand_id
1 'polypeptide(L)'
;MRRLCLFSGGFAMAAALYLILLHAAPGVLLAALAAVCALLFLLRRPIAHRTAVCVLGLLTGFAWCRGYEALFLRPFASLSGETAAFSAQALAAPQTSSYGQSVSARLTLDGKSCTAVIYFDEADGEIRPGSLLSGTAKFTTAQEKHLRGKDYDLSRGVFLTASCRGPLHAEPGRASVRLGPA
;
A
#
# COMPACT_ATOMS: atom_id res chain seq x y z
N MET A 1 17.86 0.21 -27.01
CA MET A 1 17.46 1.20 -25.97
C MET A 1 16.05 1.78 -26.15
N ARG A 2 15.62 2.22 -27.36
CA ARG A 2 14.28 2.83 -27.54
C ARG A 2 13.08 1.98 -27.14
N ARG A 3 13.15 0.64 -27.28
CA ARG A 3 12.01 -0.25 -26.91
C ARG A 3 11.82 -0.33 -25.40
N LEU A 4 12.90 -0.35 -24.64
CA LEU A 4 12.85 -0.36 -23.18
C LEU A 4 12.23 0.94 -22.64
N CYS A 5 12.58 2.09 -23.22
CA CYS A 5 12.01 3.38 -22.84
C CYS A 5 10.50 3.44 -23.14
N LEU A 6 10.02 2.84 -24.23
CA LEU A 6 8.61 2.78 -24.55
C LEU A 6 7.84 1.87 -23.58
N PHE A 7 8.43 0.74 -23.20
CA PHE A 7 7.84 -0.17 -22.23
C PHE A 7 7.78 0.48 -20.84
N SER A 8 8.88 1.03 -20.34
CA SER A 8 8.93 1.67 -19.03
C SER A 8 8.04 2.92 -18.94
N GLY A 9 7.96 3.70 -20.03
CA GLY A 9 7.02 4.82 -20.12
C GLY A 9 5.55 4.37 -20.05
N GLY A 10 5.20 3.30 -20.76
CA GLY A 10 3.88 2.67 -20.68
C GLY A 10 3.56 2.17 -19.28
N PHE A 11 4.51 1.49 -18.63
CA PHE A 11 4.36 0.99 -17.27
C PHE A 11 4.15 2.12 -16.26
N ALA A 12 4.95 3.18 -16.31
CA ALA A 12 4.83 4.34 -15.43
C ALA A 12 3.48 5.07 -15.63
N MET A 13 3.05 5.21 -16.89
CA MET A 13 1.75 5.78 -17.23
C MET A 13 0.59 4.93 -16.71
N ALA A 14 0.71 3.61 -16.75
CA ALA A 14 -0.28 2.70 -16.17
C ALA A 14 -0.42 2.89 -14.66
N ALA A 15 0.70 3.00 -13.94
CA ALA A 15 0.68 3.24 -12.50
C ALA A 15 0.01 4.56 -12.14
N ALA A 16 0.32 5.64 -12.88
CA ALA A 16 -0.31 6.94 -12.70
C ALA A 16 -1.82 6.91 -13.00
N LEU A 17 -2.21 6.31 -14.12
CA LEU A 17 -3.62 6.16 -14.50
C LEU A 17 -4.39 5.26 -13.53
N TYR A 18 -3.75 4.20 -12.98
CA TYR A 18 -4.36 3.34 -11.99
C TYR A 18 -4.77 4.11 -10.74
N LEU A 19 -3.92 5.01 -10.26
CA LEU A 19 -4.23 5.88 -9.11
C LEU A 19 -5.42 6.81 -9.38
N ILE A 20 -5.55 7.31 -10.63
CA ILE A 20 -6.63 8.22 -11.01
C ILE A 20 -7.94 7.46 -11.28
N LEU A 21 -7.84 6.30 -11.94
CA LEU A 21 -8.98 5.50 -12.41
C LEU A 21 -9.36 4.35 -11.47
N LEU A 22 -8.95 4.39 -10.20
CA LEU A 22 -9.16 3.33 -9.20
C LEU A 22 -10.62 2.84 -9.09
N HIS A 23 -11.58 3.63 -9.58
CA HIS A 23 -13.02 3.38 -9.50
C HIS A 23 -13.64 2.86 -10.82
N ALA A 24 -12.91 2.88 -11.93
CA ALA A 24 -13.41 2.35 -13.19
C ALA A 24 -13.25 0.82 -13.24
N ALA A 25 -14.15 0.12 -13.94
CA ALA A 25 -14.15 -1.34 -14.04
C ALA A 25 -12.81 -1.87 -14.61
N PRO A 26 -11.84 -2.27 -13.75
CA PRO A 26 -10.46 -2.53 -14.18
C PRO A 26 -10.33 -3.75 -15.08
N GLY A 27 -11.28 -4.70 -14.98
CA GLY A 27 -11.30 -5.89 -15.84
C GLY A 27 -11.61 -5.56 -17.29
N VAL A 28 -12.53 -4.65 -17.54
CA VAL A 28 -12.90 -4.21 -18.90
C VAL A 28 -11.73 -3.47 -19.55
N LEU A 29 -11.06 -2.62 -18.79
CA LEU A 29 -9.89 -1.88 -19.26
C LEU A 29 -8.72 -2.82 -19.63
N LEU A 30 -8.44 -3.81 -18.80
CA LEU A 30 -7.42 -4.82 -19.07
C LEU A 30 -7.75 -5.63 -20.33
N ALA A 31 -8.99 -6.07 -20.49
CA ALA A 31 -9.43 -6.80 -21.66
C ALA A 31 -9.33 -5.96 -22.94
N ALA A 32 -9.73 -4.69 -22.90
CA ALA A 32 -9.60 -3.77 -24.01
C ALA A 32 -8.15 -3.51 -24.41
N LEU A 33 -7.26 -3.26 -23.43
CA LEU A 33 -5.82 -3.10 -23.69
C LEU A 33 -5.18 -4.37 -24.27
N ALA A 34 -5.58 -5.55 -23.78
CA ALA A 34 -5.10 -6.82 -24.31
C ALA A 34 -5.53 -7.02 -25.77
N ALA A 35 -6.79 -6.72 -26.10
CA ALA A 35 -7.30 -6.79 -27.47
C ALA A 35 -6.57 -5.81 -28.40
N VAL A 36 -6.35 -4.58 -27.97
CA VAL A 36 -5.58 -3.58 -28.74
C VAL A 36 -4.14 -4.04 -28.95
N CYS A 37 -3.49 -4.59 -27.91
CA CYS A 37 -2.14 -5.13 -28.02
C CYS A 37 -2.06 -6.25 -29.04
N ALA A 38 -2.97 -7.22 -28.98
CA ALA A 38 -3.04 -8.33 -29.93
C ALA A 38 -3.25 -7.84 -31.36
N LEU A 39 -4.18 -6.89 -31.57
CA LEU A 39 -4.44 -6.30 -32.90
C LEU A 39 -3.19 -5.60 -33.45
N LEU A 40 -2.47 -4.84 -32.62
CA LEU A 40 -1.25 -4.15 -33.02
C LEU A 40 -0.11 -5.12 -33.40
N PHE A 41 -0.02 -6.29 -32.73
CA PHE A 41 0.95 -7.32 -33.10
C PHE A 41 0.60 -8.00 -34.43
N LEU A 42 -0.69 -8.14 -34.78
CA LEU A 42 -1.14 -8.66 -36.04
C LEU A 42 -0.85 -7.72 -37.23
N LEU A 43 -0.82 -6.42 -36.98
CA LEU A 43 -0.45 -5.39 -37.93
C LEU A 43 1.08 -5.37 -38.13
N ARG A 44 1.61 -6.09 -39.13
CA ARG A 44 3.04 -6.26 -39.44
C ARG A 44 3.77 -4.95 -39.85
N ARG A 45 3.39 -3.82 -39.28
CA ARG A 45 4.02 -2.50 -39.52
C ARG A 45 4.99 -2.12 -38.42
N PRO A 46 6.16 -1.50 -38.71
CA PRO A 46 7.17 -1.15 -37.71
C PRO A 46 6.65 -0.17 -36.64
N ILE A 47 5.73 0.72 -37.00
CA ILE A 47 5.08 1.65 -36.08
C ILE A 47 4.17 0.88 -35.11
N ALA A 48 3.38 -0.10 -35.63
CA ALA A 48 2.49 -0.93 -34.83
C ALA A 48 3.25 -1.72 -33.76
N HIS A 49 4.43 -2.24 -34.07
CA HIS A 49 5.27 -2.92 -33.06
C HIS A 49 5.79 -2.00 -31.96
N ARG A 50 6.10 -0.75 -32.26
CA ARG A 50 6.51 0.22 -31.23
C ARG A 50 5.35 0.56 -30.30
N THR A 51 4.18 0.80 -30.86
CA THR A 51 2.94 1.04 -30.10
C THR A 51 2.57 -0.18 -29.27
N ALA A 52 2.70 -1.40 -29.82
CA ALA A 52 2.46 -2.64 -29.10
C ALA A 52 3.35 -2.80 -27.86
N VAL A 53 4.63 -2.41 -27.95
CA VAL A 53 5.55 -2.43 -26.78
C VAL A 53 5.08 -1.46 -25.69
N CYS A 54 4.61 -0.27 -26.07
CA CYS A 54 4.06 0.70 -25.10
C CYS A 54 2.78 0.17 -24.44
N VAL A 55 1.86 -0.40 -25.24
CA VAL A 55 0.61 -1.00 -24.73
C VAL A 55 0.90 -2.22 -23.85
N LEU A 56 1.92 -3.02 -24.17
CA LEU A 56 2.37 -4.11 -23.32
C LEU A 56 2.88 -3.59 -21.97
N GLY A 57 3.63 -2.46 -21.96
CA GLY A 57 4.03 -1.79 -20.73
C GLY A 57 2.83 -1.35 -19.89
N LEU A 58 1.82 -0.74 -20.52
CA LEU A 58 0.55 -0.37 -19.87
C LEU A 58 -0.14 -1.59 -19.24
N LEU A 59 -0.31 -2.66 -20.00
CA LEU A 59 -0.92 -3.92 -19.53
C LEU A 59 -0.20 -4.49 -18.32
N THR A 60 1.13 -4.59 -18.41
CA THR A 60 1.96 -5.11 -17.32
C THR A 60 1.85 -4.23 -16.08
N GLY A 61 1.84 -2.90 -16.25
CA GLY A 61 1.69 -1.95 -15.16
C GLY A 61 0.32 -2.07 -14.47
N PHE A 62 -0.77 -2.14 -15.22
CA PHE A 62 -2.10 -2.36 -14.65
C PHE A 62 -2.24 -3.71 -13.95
N ALA A 63 -1.72 -4.79 -14.57
CA ALA A 63 -1.74 -6.13 -13.96
C ALA A 63 -0.93 -6.16 -12.66
N TRP A 64 0.22 -5.49 -12.63
CA TRP A 64 1.04 -5.35 -11.44
C TRP A 64 0.31 -4.60 -10.32
N CYS A 65 -0.26 -3.42 -10.61
CA CYS A 65 -1.01 -2.65 -9.62
C CYS A 65 -2.20 -3.43 -9.07
N ARG A 66 -2.91 -4.14 -9.94
CA ARG A 66 -4.05 -4.98 -9.55
C ARG A 66 -3.64 -6.18 -8.69
N GLY A 67 -2.54 -6.84 -9.08
CA GLY A 67 -1.95 -7.93 -8.29
C GLY A 67 -1.49 -7.46 -6.92
N TYR A 68 -0.83 -6.31 -6.86
CA TYR A 68 -0.40 -5.70 -5.61
C TYR A 68 -1.59 -5.37 -4.70
N GLU A 69 -2.64 -4.72 -5.23
CA GLU A 69 -3.87 -4.46 -4.48
C GLU A 69 -4.50 -5.74 -3.93
N ALA A 70 -4.65 -6.77 -4.79
CA ALA A 70 -5.29 -8.01 -4.40
C ALA A 70 -4.50 -8.80 -3.34
N LEU A 71 -3.16 -8.79 -3.42
CA LEU A 71 -2.30 -9.58 -2.54
C LEU A 71 -1.99 -8.85 -1.23
N PHE A 72 -1.82 -7.52 -1.28
CA PHE A 72 -1.30 -6.76 -0.14
C PHE A 72 -2.32 -5.81 0.50
N LEU A 73 -3.27 -5.24 -0.26
CA LEU A 73 -4.21 -4.27 0.28
C LEU A 73 -5.55 -4.88 0.68
N ARG A 74 -6.12 -5.77 -0.15
CA ARG A 74 -7.42 -6.39 0.12
C ARG A 74 -7.53 -7.11 1.45
N PRO A 75 -6.52 -7.87 1.92
CA PRO A 75 -6.60 -8.54 3.22
C PRO A 75 -6.84 -7.59 4.39
N PHE A 76 -6.37 -6.34 4.26
CA PHE A 76 -6.52 -5.33 5.29
C PHE A 76 -7.74 -4.41 5.05
N ALA A 77 -8.32 -4.44 3.85
CA ALA A 77 -9.50 -3.63 3.52
C ALA A 77 -10.74 -4.05 4.32
N SER A 78 -10.84 -5.33 4.68
CA SER A 78 -11.93 -5.85 5.52
C SER A 78 -11.94 -5.27 6.94
N LEU A 79 -10.80 -4.79 7.42
CA LEU A 79 -10.70 -4.15 8.75
C LEU A 79 -11.20 -2.70 8.75
N SER A 80 -11.48 -2.11 7.59
CA SER A 80 -11.90 -0.71 7.53
C SER A 80 -13.25 -0.51 8.20
N GLY A 81 -13.29 0.42 9.15
CA GLY A 81 -14.49 0.70 9.96
C GLY A 81 -14.67 -0.17 11.18
N GLU A 82 -13.98 -1.31 11.27
CA GLU A 82 -14.09 -2.24 12.38
C GLU A 82 -13.22 -1.82 13.57
N THR A 83 -13.66 -2.23 14.76
CA THR A 83 -12.90 -2.11 16.00
C THR A 83 -12.44 -3.51 16.38
N ALA A 84 -11.12 -3.73 16.36
CA ALA A 84 -10.56 -5.04 16.68
C ALA A 84 -9.31 -4.91 17.55
N ALA A 85 -9.01 -5.99 18.29
CA ALA A 85 -7.73 -6.12 18.99
C ALA A 85 -6.61 -6.34 17.97
N PHE A 86 -5.45 -5.78 18.23
CA PHE A 86 -4.31 -5.88 17.35
C PHE A 86 -3.01 -6.16 18.11
N SER A 87 -2.05 -6.70 17.39
CA SER A 87 -0.65 -6.80 17.79
C SER A 87 0.21 -6.25 16.68
N ALA A 88 1.13 -5.35 17.02
CA ALA A 88 1.98 -4.69 16.06
C ALA A 88 3.38 -4.47 16.64
N GLN A 89 4.37 -4.32 15.76
CA GLN A 89 5.73 -3.97 16.15
C GLN A 89 6.04 -2.52 15.79
N ALA A 90 6.46 -1.71 16.76
CA ALA A 90 6.86 -0.33 16.55
C ALA A 90 8.06 -0.26 15.60
N LEU A 91 7.97 0.54 14.55
CA LEU A 91 9.04 0.79 13.58
C LEU A 91 9.87 2.03 13.94
N ALA A 92 9.26 2.98 14.63
CA ALA A 92 9.87 4.24 15.01
C ALA A 92 9.45 4.64 16.44
N ALA A 93 10.10 5.63 17.01
CA ALA A 93 9.65 6.26 18.24
C ALA A 93 8.34 7.04 18.00
N PRO A 94 7.50 7.19 19.03
CA PRO A 94 6.25 7.95 18.91
C PRO A 94 6.52 9.41 18.54
N GLN A 95 5.63 9.95 17.72
CA GLN A 95 5.62 11.35 17.33
C GLN A 95 4.41 12.03 17.94
N THR A 96 4.64 13.18 18.59
CA THR A 96 3.55 14.00 19.12
C THR A 96 3.07 14.97 18.05
N SER A 97 1.77 15.04 17.85
CA SER A 97 1.11 15.98 16.94
C SER A 97 0.03 16.75 17.67
N SER A 98 -0.58 17.75 17.01
CA SER A 98 -1.74 18.47 17.55
C SER A 98 -2.97 17.60 17.79
N TYR A 99 -2.98 16.38 17.28
CA TYR A 99 -4.09 15.40 17.37
C TYR A 99 -3.78 14.23 18.32
N GLY A 100 -2.75 14.33 19.18
CA GLY A 100 -2.31 13.26 20.05
C GLY A 100 -0.97 12.66 19.62
N GLN A 101 -0.66 11.48 20.15
CA GLN A 101 0.55 10.75 19.80
C GLN A 101 0.28 9.75 18.69
N SER A 102 1.29 9.51 17.86
CA SER A 102 1.22 8.53 16.80
C SER A 102 2.52 7.75 16.66
N VAL A 103 2.43 6.49 16.32
CA VAL A 103 3.59 5.63 16.09
C VAL A 103 3.40 4.84 14.79
N SER A 104 4.47 4.79 13.98
CA SER A 104 4.51 3.89 12.83
C SER A 104 4.83 2.50 13.30
N ALA A 105 4.00 1.53 12.94
CA ALA A 105 4.12 0.16 13.36
C ALA A 105 3.88 -0.81 12.22
N ARG A 106 4.45 -2.01 12.31
CA ARG A 106 4.16 -3.14 11.44
C ARG A 106 3.08 -3.99 12.08
N LEU A 107 1.89 -3.94 11.52
CA LEU A 107 0.76 -4.78 11.89
C LEU A 107 0.86 -6.12 11.18
N THR A 108 0.68 -7.22 11.90
CA THR A 108 0.63 -8.57 11.32
C THR A 108 -0.77 -9.14 11.54
N LEU A 109 -1.41 -9.55 10.45
CA LEU A 109 -2.71 -10.19 10.43
C LEU A 109 -2.65 -11.43 9.52
N ASP A 110 -3.00 -12.59 10.03
CA ASP A 110 -3.03 -13.87 9.28
C ASP A 110 -1.73 -14.14 8.49
N GLY A 111 -0.57 -13.87 9.10
CA GLY A 111 0.74 -14.07 8.47
C GLY A 111 1.12 -13.03 7.42
N LYS A 112 0.27 -12.06 7.14
CA LYS A 112 0.56 -10.91 6.27
C LYS A 112 0.88 -9.69 7.12
N SER A 113 1.83 -8.88 6.68
CA SER A 113 2.21 -7.67 7.40
C SER A 113 2.00 -6.43 6.54
N CYS A 114 1.52 -5.36 7.16
CA CYS A 114 1.43 -4.04 6.53
C CYS A 114 1.99 -2.96 7.46
N THR A 115 2.36 -1.83 6.88
CA THR A 115 2.72 -0.64 7.64
C THR A 115 1.44 0.10 8.03
N ALA A 116 1.28 0.35 9.33
CA ALA A 116 0.16 1.09 9.89
C ALA A 116 0.68 2.26 10.73
N VAL A 117 -0.13 3.31 10.83
CA VAL A 117 0.07 4.39 11.81
C VAL A 117 -0.98 4.23 12.90
N ILE A 118 -0.52 4.11 14.13
CA ILE A 118 -1.36 3.93 15.31
C ILE A 118 -1.42 5.26 16.04
N TYR A 119 -2.63 5.82 16.18
CA TYR A 119 -2.92 7.00 16.96
C TYR A 119 -3.41 6.57 18.35
N PHE A 120 -2.87 7.18 19.39
CA PHE A 120 -3.20 6.88 20.78
C PHE A 120 -3.06 8.14 21.64
N ASP A 121 -3.79 8.18 22.73
CA ASP A 121 -3.73 9.28 23.70
C ASP A 121 -2.80 8.91 24.87
N GLU A 122 -2.87 7.65 25.34
CA GLU A 122 -2.09 7.14 26.46
C GLU A 122 -1.41 5.83 26.08
N ALA A 123 -0.20 5.64 26.57
CA ALA A 123 0.54 4.39 26.45
C ALA A 123 0.97 3.90 27.82
N ASP A 124 0.77 2.60 28.06
CA ASP A 124 1.29 1.88 29.22
C ASP A 124 2.65 1.29 28.84
N GLY A 125 3.71 1.97 29.24
CA GLY A 125 5.08 1.62 28.91
C GLY A 125 5.75 2.55 27.89
N GLU A 126 7.07 2.49 27.86
CA GLU A 126 7.89 3.28 26.93
C GLU A 126 7.92 2.62 25.54
N ILE A 127 7.50 3.37 24.53
CA ILE A 127 7.51 2.89 23.14
C ILE A 127 8.88 3.21 22.52
N ARG A 128 9.62 2.17 22.19
CA ARG A 128 10.89 2.23 21.45
C ARG A 128 10.76 1.49 20.11
N PRO A 129 11.60 1.79 19.13
CA PRO A 129 11.66 0.96 17.92
C PRO A 129 11.87 -0.51 18.26
N GLY A 130 11.01 -1.39 17.74
CA GLY A 130 11.02 -2.83 18.04
C GLY A 130 10.08 -3.25 19.17
N SER A 131 9.52 -2.34 19.97
CA SER A 131 8.51 -2.67 21.00
C SER A 131 7.30 -3.36 20.38
N LEU A 132 6.77 -4.34 21.09
CA LEU A 132 5.49 -4.97 20.74
C LEU A 132 4.36 -4.12 21.32
N LEU A 133 3.45 -3.74 20.44
CA LEU A 133 2.30 -2.90 20.76
C LEU A 133 1.05 -3.76 20.69
N SER A 134 0.19 -3.68 21.71
CA SER A 134 -1.09 -4.35 21.70
C SER A 134 -2.19 -3.44 22.25
N GLY A 135 -3.39 -3.63 21.76
CA GLY A 135 -4.53 -2.83 22.16
C GLY A 135 -5.74 -3.08 21.29
N THR A 136 -6.78 -2.27 21.51
CA THR A 136 -7.99 -2.27 20.68
C THR A 136 -8.06 -0.96 19.92
N ALA A 137 -8.20 -1.03 18.59
CA ALA A 137 -8.26 0.16 17.75
C ALA A 137 -9.36 0.06 16.71
N LYS A 138 -9.88 1.22 16.33
CA LYS A 138 -10.70 1.36 15.12
C LYS A 138 -9.78 1.57 13.93
N PHE A 139 -9.93 0.69 12.93
CA PHE A 139 -9.13 0.72 11.72
C PHE A 139 -9.78 1.55 10.62
N THR A 140 -8.96 2.25 9.85
CA THR A 140 -9.38 2.98 8.64
C THR A 140 -8.33 2.77 7.57
N THR A 141 -8.71 2.34 6.38
CA THR A 141 -7.78 2.16 5.27
C THR A 141 -7.32 3.52 4.74
N ALA A 142 -6.07 3.58 4.28
CA ALA A 142 -5.56 4.78 3.62
C ALA A 142 -6.34 5.11 2.34
N GLN A 143 -6.90 4.08 1.68
CA GLN A 143 -7.75 4.24 0.50
C GLN A 143 -9.07 4.97 0.83
N GLU A 144 -9.70 4.67 1.96
CA GLU A 144 -10.89 5.41 2.41
C GLU A 144 -10.56 6.87 2.73
N LYS A 145 -9.37 7.14 3.27
CA LYS A 145 -8.88 8.49 3.51
C LYS A 145 -8.56 9.24 2.22
N HIS A 146 -8.02 8.55 1.21
CA HIS A 146 -7.79 9.10 -0.13
C HIS A 146 -9.10 9.62 -0.75
N LEU A 147 -10.17 8.85 -0.67
CA LEU A 147 -11.49 9.28 -1.13
C LEU A 147 -11.99 10.56 -0.45
N ARG A 148 -11.46 10.87 0.73
CA ARG A 148 -11.74 12.11 1.47
C ARG A 148 -10.69 13.21 1.23
N GLY A 149 -9.81 13.06 0.23
CA GLY A 149 -8.76 14.03 -0.13
C GLY A 149 -7.56 14.06 0.84
N LYS A 150 -7.30 12.96 1.56
CA LYS A 150 -6.19 12.84 2.52
C LYS A 150 -5.16 11.83 2.04
N ASP A 151 -4.30 12.22 1.10
CA ASP A 151 -3.34 11.33 0.43
C ASP A 151 -2.02 11.14 1.16
N TYR A 152 -1.81 11.83 2.27
CA TYR A 152 -0.54 11.87 3.00
C TYR A 152 -0.07 10.47 3.43
N ASP A 153 -0.97 9.62 3.87
CA ASP A 153 -0.64 8.29 4.37
C ASP A 153 -0.18 7.37 3.23
N LEU A 154 -0.87 7.41 2.07
CA LEU A 154 -0.52 6.59 0.89
C LEU A 154 0.85 6.95 0.33
N SER A 155 1.21 8.23 0.29
CA SER A 155 2.52 8.69 -0.21
C SER A 155 3.69 8.19 0.65
N ARG A 156 3.43 7.83 1.91
CA ARG A 156 4.41 7.29 2.85
C ARG A 156 4.41 5.75 2.93
N GLY A 157 3.63 5.09 2.09
CA GLY A 157 3.49 3.63 2.12
C GLY A 157 2.71 3.11 3.34
N VAL A 158 1.90 3.96 3.96
CA VAL A 158 1.01 3.59 5.06
C VAL A 158 -0.32 3.12 4.48
N PHE A 159 -0.68 1.86 4.73
CA PHE A 159 -1.90 1.27 4.16
C PHE A 159 -3.08 1.30 5.12
N LEU A 160 -2.80 1.33 6.42
CA LEU A 160 -3.81 1.27 7.46
C LEU A 160 -3.51 2.30 8.54
N THR A 161 -4.54 2.93 9.05
CA THR A 161 -4.45 3.77 10.24
C THR A 161 -5.33 3.17 11.32
N ALA A 162 -4.81 3.11 12.53
CA ALA A 162 -5.49 2.60 13.71
C ALA A 162 -5.66 3.73 14.72
N SER A 163 -6.87 3.94 15.21
CA SER A 163 -7.14 4.88 16.31
C SER A 163 -7.47 4.07 17.55
N CYS A 164 -6.60 4.09 18.55
CA CYS A 164 -6.79 3.32 19.78
C CYS A 164 -7.99 3.84 20.57
N ARG A 165 -8.73 2.89 21.13
CA ARG A 165 -9.81 3.14 22.07
C ARG A 165 -9.39 2.65 23.46
N GLY A 166 -8.56 3.42 24.13
CA GLY A 166 -7.99 3.08 25.44
C GLY A 166 -6.47 3.07 25.42
N PRO A 167 -5.83 2.71 26.52
CA PRO A 167 -4.38 2.71 26.64
C PRO A 167 -3.74 1.72 25.66
N LEU A 168 -2.64 2.14 25.06
CA LEU A 168 -1.80 1.30 24.22
C LEU A 168 -0.78 0.59 25.11
N HIS A 169 -0.83 -0.74 25.17
CA HIS A 169 0.16 -1.53 25.91
C HIS A 169 1.42 -1.70 25.07
N ALA A 170 2.57 -1.31 25.64
CA ALA A 170 3.86 -1.44 25.01
C ALA A 170 4.77 -2.37 25.82
N GLU A 171 5.12 -3.50 25.22
CA GLU A 171 6.09 -4.43 25.79
C GLU A 171 7.45 -4.26 25.11
N PRO A 172 8.57 -4.37 25.84
CA PRO A 172 9.88 -4.33 25.25
C PRO A 172 10.04 -5.50 24.27
N GLY A 173 10.11 -5.20 22.99
CA GLY A 173 10.36 -6.20 21.97
C GLY A 173 11.75 -6.82 22.17
N ARG A 174 11.89 -8.13 21.99
CA ARG A 174 13.22 -8.75 21.88
C ARG A 174 13.88 -8.15 20.64
N ALA A 175 14.86 -7.27 20.86
CA ALA A 175 15.65 -6.70 19.79
C ALA A 175 16.42 -7.83 19.09
N SER A 176 15.86 -8.40 18.04
CA SER A 176 16.64 -9.10 17.05
C SER A 176 17.38 -8.05 16.22
N VAL A 177 18.45 -7.49 16.80
CA VAL A 177 19.40 -6.66 16.04
C VAL A 177 20.08 -7.61 15.05
N ARG A 178 19.51 -7.77 13.87
CA ARG A 178 20.26 -8.21 12.71
C ARG A 178 21.06 -7.00 12.25
N LEU A 179 22.24 -6.84 12.84
CA LEU A 179 23.32 -6.08 12.23
C LEU A 179 23.62 -6.79 10.90
N GLY A 180 23.14 -6.22 9.80
CA GLY A 180 23.59 -6.62 8.47
C GLY A 180 25.09 -6.33 8.40
N PRO A 181 25.85 -7.14 7.65
CA PRO A 181 27.27 -6.87 7.42
C PRO A 181 27.41 -5.50 6.75
N ALA A 182 28.41 -4.74 7.23
CA ALA A 182 28.85 -3.47 6.65
C ALA A 182 29.37 -3.64 5.21
#